data_6125b0a58440021f53fe437ab6eda79f
#
_entry.id   6125b0a58440021f53fe437ab6eda79f
#
_cell.length_a   1.000
_cell.length_b   1.000
_cell.length_c   1.000
_cell.angle_alpha   90.00
_cell.angle_beta   90.00
_cell.angle_gamma   90.00
#
_symmetry.space_group_name_H-M   'P 1'
#
loop_
_entity.id
_entity.type
_entity.pdbx_description
1 polymer ?
#
loop_
_entity_poly.entity_id
_entity_poly.type
_entity_poly.pdbx_seq_one_letter_code
_entity_poly.pdbx_strand_id
1 'polypeptide(L)'
;MNAADLAFAGLARQAELIRAGEVSSRELTELYLERIGRLDPLVRGYRIVLAEEALAAADAADRRRGEDAPRLNGVPIAIKDDADIAGQITARGSLAHGGPAADDDEVVRRLRAAGVVMLGKTHVAEMEAMATTESLAFGATHNPWDLARTCGGSSGGSAVAVAAGMAAAALGSDGAGSIRIPAGCCGLFGLKPQRGRLPRAHDWNGMSASGALTRGVLDCALFLDATSEPGPVLADAARRAPGALRIAYSLKVPRGLTASVDAEERHGVERTAERLRDLGHTVQERDPDYGGVAVNVTTRYLEGVRIESDRMAHPERLARATRGLASMGAKIPSFVVERAHAQEAADRERIGAVFDAFDVLMTPVFTRRPPLIGEWSGLPAPLMLNGMANFVPHLPIWNHTGQPAAAIPVESAPDGFPVAVQLVGRTGDEATLLSLSAQLETETGWLERRPPLAA
;
A
#
# COMPACT_ATOMS: atom_id res chain seq x y z
N MET A 1 23.02 15.29 -10.60
CA MET A 1 22.40 13.96 -10.33
C MET A 1 22.25 13.26 -11.67
N ASN A 2 22.60 11.98 -11.80
CA ASN A 2 22.33 11.25 -13.05
C ASN A 2 20.84 10.88 -13.17
N ALA A 3 20.40 10.46 -14.36
CA ALA A 3 18.98 10.15 -14.63
C ALA A 3 18.42 9.04 -13.75
N ALA A 4 19.22 7.99 -13.44
CA ALA A 4 18.80 6.92 -12.56
C ALA A 4 18.61 7.44 -11.12
N ASP A 5 19.58 8.18 -10.57
CA ASP A 5 19.47 8.76 -9.24
C ASP A 5 18.29 9.74 -9.13
N LEU A 6 18.01 10.49 -10.19
CA LEU A 6 16.88 11.41 -10.24
C LEU A 6 15.54 10.65 -10.20
N ALA A 7 15.41 9.53 -10.92
CA ALA A 7 14.22 8.69 -10.89
C ALA A 7 13.96 8.06 -9.52
N PHE A 8 15.00 7.83 -8.73
CA PHE A 8 14.92 7.27 -7.37
C PHE A 8 15.00 8.30 -6.25
N ALA A 9 15.06 9.59 -6.56
CA ALA A 9 15.18 10.66 -5.56
C ALA A 9 13.96 10.80 -4.63
N GLY A 10 12.81 10.23 -5.04
CA GLY A 10 11.56 10.29 -4.28
C GLY A 10 10.82 11.62 -4.43
N LEU A 11 9.60 11.65 -3.91
CA LEU A 11 8.64 12.75 -4.07
C LEU A 11 9.15 14.04 -3.41
N ALA A 12 9.68 13.95 -2.19
CA ALA A 12 10.15 15.11 -1.41
C ALA A 12 11.31 15.83 -2.14
N ARG A 13 12.33 15.06 -2.53
CA ARG A 13 13.52 15.62 -3.18
C ARG A 13 13.20 16.15 -4.58
N GLN A 14 12.34 15.49 -5.33
CA GLN A 14 11.91 15.99 -6.65
C GLN A 14 11.13 17.29 -6.54
N ALA A 15 10.23 17.42 -5.54
CA ALA A 15 9.53 18.68 -5.27
C ALA A 15 10.51 19.83 -4.94
N GLU A 16 11.57 19.56 -4.16
CA GLU A 16 12.63 20.52 -3.87
C GLU A 16 13.39 20.94 -5.15
N LEU A 17 13.82 19.98 -5.97
CA LEU A 17 14.56 20.23 -7.20
C LEU A 17 13.75 21.08 -8.20
N ILE A 18 12.44 20.78 -8.35
CA ILE A 18 11.55 21.58 -9.20
C ILE A 18 11.42 23.00 -8.67
N ARG A 19 11.22 23.16 -7.35
CA ARG A 19 11.08 24.48 -6.72
C ARG A 19 12.37 25.31 -6.85
N ALA A 20 13.53 24.68 -6.72
CA ALA A 20 14.83 25.31 -6.90
C ALA A 20 15.15 25.63 -8.38
N GLY A 21 14.38 25.11 -9.32
CA GLY A 21 14.65 25.25 -10.75
C GLY A 21 15.84 24.42 -11.25
N GLU A 22 16.29 23.43 -10.44
CA GLU A 22 17.38 22.53 -10.82
C GLU A 22 16.95 21.47 -11.83
N VAL A 23 15.64 21.15 -11.86
CA VAL A 23 15.00 20.28 -12.84
C VAL A 23 13.60 20.81 -13.16
N SER A 24 13.12 20.63 -14.37
CA SER A 24 11.74 20.94 -14.71
C SER A 24 10.81 19.76 -14.47
N SER A 25 9.53 20.03 -14.25
CA SER A 25 8.49 19.00 -14.22
C SER A 25 8.45 18.24 -15.55
N ARG A 26 8.66 18.94 -16.66
CA ARG A 26 8.72 18.35 -18.00
C ARG A 26 9.84 17.32 -18.12
N GLU A 27 11.08 17.65 -17.71
CA GLU A 27 12.21 16.73 -17.74
C GLU A 27 11.98 15.50 -16.87
N LEU A 28 11.39 15.66 -15.66
CA LEU A 28 11.04 14.52 -14.80
C LEU A 28 9.96 13.63 -15.43
N THR A 29 8.95 14.23 -16.03
CA THR A 29 7.86 13.48 -16.66
C THR A 29 8.39 12.69 -17.88
N GLU A 30 9.23 13.30 -18.71
CA GLU A 30 9.88 12.63 -19.84
C GLU A 30 10.78 11.47 -19.37
N LEU A 31 11.57 11.68 -18.30
CA LEU A 31 12.39 10.62 -17.69
C LEU A 31 11.53 9.43 -17.25
N TYR A 32 10.41 9.67 -16.57
CA TYR A 32 9.54 8.58 -16.13
C TYR A 32 8.83 7.89 -17.28
N LEU A 33 8.37 8.63 -18.30
CA LEU A 33 7.75 8.04 -19.49
C LEU A 33 8.75 7.17 -20.28
N GLU A 34 10.01 7.59 -20.41
CA GLU A 34 11.07 6.77 -20.99
C GLU A 34 11.29 5.48 -20.19
N ARG A 35 11.41 5.59 -18.85
CA ARG A 35 11.56 4.42 -17.95
C ARG A 35 10.36 3.48 -18.03
N ILE A 36 9.13 4.01 -18.09
CA ILE A 36 7.91 3.21 -18.28
C ILE A 36 8.00 2.46 -19.62
N GLY A 37 8.33 3.13 -20.71
CA GLY A 37 8.49 2.50 -22.02
C GLY A 37 9.50 1.36 -22.05
N ARG A 38 10.57 1.46 -21.27
CA ARG A 38 11.64 0.46 -21.19
C ARG A 38 11.33 -0.69 -20.21
N LEU A 39 10.79 -0.40 -19.03
CA LEU A 39 10.68 -1.34 -17.93
C LEU A 39 9.29 -1.97 -17.80
N ASP A 40 8.24 -1.23 -18.11
CA ASP A 40 6.87 -1.71 -17.92
C ASP A 40 6.51 -2.94 -18.76
N PRO A 41 7.03 -3.12 -19.99
CA PRO A 41 6.84 -4.36 -20.74
C PRO A 41 7.31 -5.63 -20.01
N LEU A 42 8.26 -5.49 -19.06
CA LEU A 42 8.83 -6.60 -18.27
C LEU A 42 8.04 -6.85 -17.00
N VAL A 43 7.55 -5.79 -16.35
CA VAL A 43 6.93 -5.88 -15.00
C VAL A 43 5.42 -5.65 -14.99
N ARG A 44 4.86 -5.01 -16.00
CA ARG A 44 3.42 -4.72 -16.13
C ARG A 44 2.84 -4.01 -14.91
N GLY A 45 3.43 -2.86 -14.56
CA GLY A 45 2.95 -2.01 -13.47
C GLY A 45 1.79 -1.12 -13.89
N TYR A 46 1.77 -0.63 -15.13
CA TYR A 46 0.73 0.27 -15.65
C TYR A 46 -0.32 -0.45 -16.48
N ARG A 47 -1.61 -0.17 -16.22
CA ARG A 47 -2.71 -0.55 -17.10
C ARG A 47 -2.87 0.44 -18.25
N ILE A 48 -2.73 1.75 -17.94
CA ILE A 48 -2.77 2.81 -18.92
C ILE A 48 -1.77 3.90 -18.54
N VAL A 49 -1.03 4.39 -19.52
CA VAL A 49 -0.11 5.53 -19.41
C VAL A 49 -0.77 6.75 -20.04
N LEU A 50 -0.84 7.85 -19.32
CA LEU A 50 -1.47 9.12 -19.73
C LEU A 50 -0.40 10.11 -20.21
N ALA A 51 0.40 9.72 -21.22
CA ALA A 51 1.60 10.44 -21.62
C ALA A 51 1.33 11.88 -22.05
N GLU A 52 0.32 12.11 -22.88
CA GLU A 52 -0.01 13.45 -23.41
C GLU A 52 -0.51 14.36 -22.29
N GLU A 53 -1.45 13.85 -21.46
CA GLU A 53 -2.00 14.57 -20.31
C GLU A 53 -0.91 14.87 -19.27
N ALA A 54 -0.01 13.92 -19.01
CA ALA A 54 1.10 14.09 -18.09
C ALA A 54 2.06 15.18 -18.55
N LEU A 55 2.44 15.19 -19.83
CA LEU A 55 3.31 16.20 -20.40
C LEU A 55 2.65 17.59 -20.39
N ALA A 56 1.37 17.68 -20.72
CA ALA A 56 0.62 18.94 -20.65
C ALA A 56 0.51 19.46 -19.21
N ALA A 57 0.29 18.58 -18.22
CA ALA A 57 0.26 18.93 -16.81
C ALA A 57 1.64 19.37 -16.30
N ALA A 58 2.72 18.75 -16.77
CA ALA A 58 4.10 19.13 -16.46
C ALA A 58 4.44 20.53 -16.98
N ASP A 59 4.10 20.82 -18.24
CA ASP A 59 4.26 22.17 -18.81
C ASP A 59 3.47 23.23 -18.02
N ALA A 60 2.27 22.88 -17.54
CA ALA A 60 1.46 23.77 -16.71
C ALA A 60 2.09 23.97 -15.32
N ALA A 61 2.69 22.92 -14.73
CA ALA A 61 3.41 23.02 -13.48
C ALA A 61 4.68 23.87 -13.59
N ASP A 62 5.41 23.74 -14.69
CA ASP A 62 6.61 24.56 -14.98
C ASP A 62 6.29 26.05 -15.09
N ARG A 63 5.10 26.41 -15.61
CA ARG A 63 4.65 27.81 -15.64
C ARG A 63 4.22 28.36 -14.28
N ARG A 64 3.88 27.49 -13.32
CA ARG A 64 3.45 27.88 -11.95
C ARG A 64 4.57 27.86 -10.91
N ARG A 65 5.82 27.92 -11.33
CA ARG A 65 6.97 27.97 -10.41
C ARG A 65 6.92 29.22 -9.53
N GLY A 66 7.38 29.11 -8.29
CA GLY A 66 7.49 30.20 -7.35
C GLY A 66 7.05 29.80 -5.94
N GLU A 67 7.09 30.78 -5.02
CA GLU A 67 6.75 30.55 -3.60
C GLU A 67 5.30 30.15 -3.39
N ASP A 68 4.39 30.63 -4.24
CA ASP A 68 2.95 30.30 -4.19
C ASP A 68 2.59 28.99 -4.89
N ALA A 69 3.56 28.28 -5.48
CA ALA A 69 3.28 27.01 -6.12
C ALA A 69 2.86 25.93 -5.09
N PRO A 70 1.94 25.03 -5.45
CA PRO A 70 1.58 23.90 -4.59
C PRO A 70 2.79 23.10 -4.14
N ARG A 71 2.71 22.51 -2.93
CA ARG A 71 3.85 21.85 -2.27
C ARG A 71 4.46 20.71 -3.11
N LEU A 72 3.66 20.01 -3.89
CA LEU A 72 4.07 18.89 -4.75
C LEU A 72 4.02 19.27 -6.25
N ASN A 73 4.06 20.56 -6.55
CA ASN A 73 3.92 21.06 -7.93
C ASN A 73 4.90 20.40 -8.89
N GLY A 74 4.34 19.72 -9.88
CA GLY A 74 5.08 19.12 -10.99
C GLY A 74 5.70 17.74 -10.70
N VAL A 75 5.51 17.15 -9.51
CA VAL A 75 6.06 15.82 -9.21
C VAL A 75 5.23 14.72 -9.87
N PRO A 76 5.86 13.82 -10.67
CA PRO A 76 5.14 12.75 -11.35
C PRO A 76 4.84 11.57 -10.42
N ILE A 77 3.56 11.16 -10.36
CA ILE A 77 3.08 10.05 -9.54
C ILE A 77 2.20 9.07 -10.34
N ALA A 78 1.99 7.88 -9.80
CA ALA A 78 1.08 6.89 -10.35
C ALA A 78 -0.21 6.78 -9.52
N ILE A 79 -1.33 6.43 -10.17
CA ILE A 79 -2.64 6.30 -9.55
C ILE A 79 -3.12 4.85 -9.64
N LYS A 80 -3.51 4.24 -8.54
CA LYS A 80 -4.11 2.91 -8.52
C LYS A 80 -5.40 2.88 -9.34
N ASP A 81 -5.62 1.81 -10.12
CA ASP A 81 -6.79 1.67 -10.99
C ASP A 81 -8.08 1.26 -10.24
N ASP A 82 -8.25 1.78 -9.03
CA ASP A 82 -9.45 1.74 -8.22
C ASP A 82 -9.90 3.14 -7.77
N ALA A 83 -9.21 4.19 -8.22
CA ALA A 83 -9.58 5.58 -8.04
C ALA A 83 -9.95 6.20 -9.40
N ASP A 84 -11.07 6.92 -9.44
CA ASP A 84 -11.55 7.55 -10.66
C ASP A 84 -10.71 8.77 -11.03
N ILE A 85 -10.32 8.83 -12.31
CA ILE A 85 -9.78 10.00 -12.99
C ILE A 85 -10.79 10.36 -14.08
N ALA A 86 -11.29 11.59 -14.08
CA ALA A 86 -12.27 12.08 -15.05
C ALA A 86 -11.83 11.80 -16.51
N GLY A 87 -12.75 11.26 -17.30
CA GLY A 87 -12.47 10.85 -18.69
C GLY A 87 -11.77 9.50 -18.85
N GLN A 88 -11.30 8.87 -17.78
CA GLN A 88 -10.59 7.59 -17.82
C GLN A 88 -11.46 6.44 -17.28
N ILE A 89 -11.28 5.23 -17.83
CA ILE A 89 -11.91 4.02 -17.31
C ILE A 89 -11.20 3.57 -16.04
N THR A 90 -11.97 3.30 -14.98
CA THR A 90 -11.50 2.59 -13.78
C THR A 90 -11.89 1.12 -13.90
N ALA A 91 -10.93 0.29 -14.31
CA ALA A 91 -11.19 -1.10 -14.65
C ALA A 91 -11.21 -2.04 -13.44
N ARG A 92 -10.58 -1.66 -12.32
CA ARG A 92 -10.51 -2.47 -11.11
C ARG A 92 -10.02 -3.91 -11.37
N GLY A 93 -9.03 -4.05 -12.27
CA GLY A 93 -8.46 -5.33 -12.67
C GLY A 93 -9.38 -6.23 -13.49
N SER A 94 -10.52 -5.75 -14.03
CA SER A 94 -11.56 -6.54 -14.68
C SER A 94 -12.06 -5.93 -15.98
N LEU A 95 -12.66 -6.74 -16.83
CA LEU A 95 -13.48 -6.30 -17.97
C LEU A 95 -14.96 -6.04 -17.58
N ALA A 96 -15.29 -6.14 -16.31
CA ALA A 96 -16.63 -5.89 -15.78
C ALA A 96 -16.95 -4.39 -15.59
N HIS A 97 -16.01 -3.50 -15.94
CA HIS A 97 -16.14 -2.05 -15.81
C HIS A 97 -17.20 -1.44 -16.74
N GLY A 98 -17.66 -0.23 -16.40
CA GLY A 98 -18.49 0.63 -17.24
C GLY A 98 -17.65 1.51 -18.18
N GLY A 99 -18.25 2.64 -18.58
CA GLY A 99 -17.60 3.70 -19.34
C GLY A 99 -16.59 4.50 -18.52
N PRO A 100 -16.00 5.55 -19.14
CA PRO A 100 -15.12 6.49 -18.46
C PRO A 100 -15.83 7.18 -17.27
N ALA A 101 -15.06 7.46 -16.21
CA ALA A 101 -15.56 8.21 -15.06
C ALA A 101 -15.92 9.66 -15.47
N ALA A 102 -17.03 10.16 -14.93
CA ALA A 102 -17.46 11.54 -15.19
C ALA A 102 -16.59 12.56 -14.43
N ASP A 103 -16.19 12.21 -13.21
CA ASP A 103 -15.47 13.09 -12.29
C ASP A 103 -14.26 12.38 -11.69
N ASP A 104 -13.33 13.18 -11.16
CA ASP A 104 -12.22 12.66 -10.33
C ASP A 104 -12.76 12.26 -8.95
N ASP A 105 -12.25 11.15 -8.39
CA ASP A 105 -12.39 10.85 -6.97
C ASP A 105 -11.82 11.99 -6.11
N GLU A 106 -12.35 12.18 -4.89
CA GLU A 106 -11.90 13.24 -3.98
C GLU A 106 -10.39 13.19 -3.72
N VAL A 107 -9.81 12.01 -3.54
CA VAL A 107 -8.36 11.87 -3.34
C VAL A 107 -7.58 12.31 -4.58
N VAL A 108 -8.10 12.05 -5.77
CA VAL A 108 -7.50 12.47 -7.05
C VAL A 108 -7.61 13.99 -7.22
N ARG A 109 -8.75 14.61 -6.86
CA ARG A 109 -8.92 16.06 -6.87
C ARG A 109 -7.91 16.76 -5.94
N ARG A 110 -7.67 16.21 -4.73
CA ARG A 110 -6.68 16.73 -3.79
C ARG A 110 -5.26 16.62 -4.32
N LEU A 111 -4.93 15.50 -4.96
CA LEU A 111 -3.63 15.32 -5.61
C LEU A 111 -3.42 16.34 -6.74
N ARG A 112 -4.45 16.59 -7.57
CA ARG A 112 -4.37 17.67 -8.58
C ARG A 112 -4.18 19.05 -7.94
N ALA A 113 -4.90 19.34 -6.87
CA ALA A 113 -4.77 20.60 -6.13
C ALA A 113 -3.36 20.75 -5.53
N ALA A 114 -2.73 19.65 -5.09
CA ALA A 114 -1.34 19.63 -4.64
C ALA A 114 -0.32 19.81 -5.79
N GLY A 115 -0.78 19.80 -7.04
CA GLY A 115 0.03 20.10 -8.23
C GLY A 115 0.79 18.93 -8.82
N VAL A 116 0.51 17.69 -8.41
CA VAL A 116 1.19 16.50 -8.97
C VAL A 116 0.86 16.28 -10.46
N VAL A 117 1.75 15.61 -11.16
CA VAL A 117 1.55 15.11 -12.52
C VAL A 117 1.17 13.63 -12.45
N MET A 118 0.03 13.24 -13.03
CA MET A 118 -0.43 11.85 -13.04
C MET A 118 0.09 11.13 -14.28
N LEU A 119 1.00 10.17 -14.10
CA LEU A 119 1.61 9.41 -15.19
C LEU A 119 0.66 8.38 -15.82
N GLY A 120 -0.30 7.88 -15.04
CA GLY A 120 -1.22 6.85 -15.49
C GLY A 120 -1.86 6.08 -14.37
N LYS A 121 -2.64 5.07 -14.75
CA LYS A 121 -3.33 4.15 -13.82
C LYS A 121 -2.61 2.81 -13.77
N THR A 122 -2.33 2.33 -12.58
CA THR A 122 -1.53 1.12 -12.33
C THR A 122 -2.40 -0.12 -12.22
N HIS A 123 -1.85 -1.28 -12.58
CA HIS A 123 -2.54 -2.56 -12.41
C HIS A 123 -2.95 -2.84 -10.97
N VAL A 124 -4.11 -3.46 -10.81
CA VAL A 124 -4.64 -3.94 -9.54
C VAL A 124 -5.14 -5.38 -9.69
N ALA A 125 -5.20 -6.09 -8.58
CA ALA A 125 -5.94 -7.35 -8.52
C ALA A 125 -7.41 -7.13 -8.85
N GLU A 126 -8.06 -8.10 -9.52
CA GLU A 126 -9.48 -7.98 -9.85
C GLU A 126 -10.31 -7.69 -8.59
N MET A 127 -11.10 -6.62 -8.63
CA MET A 127 -11.92 -6.11 -7.52
C MET A 127 -11.14 -5.89 -6.22
N GLU A 128 -9.84 -5.65 -6.28
CA GLU A 128 -8.93 -5.52 -5.13
C GLU A 128 -8.96 -6.73 -4.17
N ALA A 129 -9.52 -7.86 -4.62
CA ALA A 129 -9.86 -9.00 -3.78
C ALA A 129 -8.72 -10.01 -3.57
N MET A 130 -7.52 -9.76 -4.10
CA MET A 130 -6.42 -10.73 -4.01
C MET A 130 -5.18 -10.11 -3.35
N ALA A 131 -4.42 -10.96 -2.64
CA ALA A 131 -3.12 -10.59 -2.10
C ALA A 131 -1.99 -10.60 -3.17
N THR A 132 -2.34 -10.90 -4.42
CA THR A 132 -1.48 -10.85 -5.61
C THR A 132 -2.12 -9.96 -6.66
N THR A 133 -1.31 -9.35 -7.54
CA THR A 133 -1.82 -8.56 -8.67
C THR A 133 -1.75 -9.40 -9.95
N GLU A 134 -2.73 -10.26 -10.06
CA GLU A 134 -2.93 -11.19 -11.17
C GLU A 134 -4.39 -11.08 -11.63
N SER A 135 -4.59 -10.73 -12.90
CA SER A 135 -5.90 -10.56 -13.50
C SER A 135 -6.02 -11.41 -14.76
N LEU A 136 -7.16 -12.07 -14.94
CA LEU A 136 -7.46 -12.75 -16.21
C LEU A 136 -7.59 -11.78 -17.38
N ALA A 137 -8.01 -10.55 -17.09
CA ALA A 137 -8.20 -9.51 -18.11
C ALA A 137 -6.88 -8.88 -18.58
N PHE A 138 -5.93 -8.67 -17.65
CA PHE A 138 -4.74 -7.86 -17.91
C PHE A 138 -3.42 -8.58 -17.61
N GLY A 139 -3.46 -9.84 -17.18
CA GLY A 139 -2.27 -10.63 -16.84
C GLY A 139 -1.74 -10.36 -15.44
N ALA A 140 -0.51 -10.81 -15.18
CA ALA A 140 0.18 -10.65 -13.91
C ALA A 140 1.12 -9.45 -13.91
N THR A 141 1.22 -8.76 -12.78
CA THR A 141 2.26 -7.77 -12.51
C THR A 141 3.41 -8.48 -11.80
N HIS A 142 4.62 -8.32 -12.34
CA HIS A 142 5.82 -9.02 -11.91
C HIS A 142 6.59 -8.22 -10.85
N ASN A 143 7.15 -8.90 -9.87
CA ASN A 143 7.97 -8.26 -8.85
C ASN A 143 9.34 -7.86 -9.45
N PRO A 144 9.78 -6.59 -9.33
CA PRO A 144 11.04 -6.14 -9.92
C PRO A 144 12.29 -6.74 -9.26
N TRP A 145 12.17 -7.36 -8.08
CA TRP A 145 13.25 -8.08 -7.40
C TRP A 145 13.39 -9.53 -7.87
N ASP A 146 12.27 -10.17 -8.25
CA ASP A 146 12.20 -11.53 -8.79
C ASP A 146 10.97 -11.65 -9.68
N LEU A 147 11.16 -11.64 -11.00
CA LEU A 147 10.08 -11.67 -11.98
C LEU A 147 9.21 -12.92 -11.93
N ALA A 148 9.64 -13.99 -11.28
CA ALA A 148 8.83 -15.19 -11.07
C ALA A 148 7.83 -15.06 -9.91
N ARG A 149 8.01 -14.05 -9.03
CA ARG A 149 7.16 -13.85 -7.85
C ARG A 149 6.15 -12.74 -8.05
N THR A 150 5.08 -12.84 -7.26
CA THR A 150 4.12 -11.75 -7.17
C THR A 150 4.75 -10.49 -6.58
N CYS A 151 4.32 -9.34 -7.06
CA CYS A 151 4.60 -8.05 -6.43
C CYS A 151 3.67 -7.75 -5.24
N GLY A 152 2.86 -8.74 -4.83
CA GLY A 152 1.79 -8.51 -3.87
C GLY A 152 0.55 -7.86 -4.50
N GLY A 153 -0.46 -7.60 -3.68
CA GLY A 153 -1.73 -7.03 -4.10
C GLY A 153 -2.54 -6.45 -2.93
N SER A 154 -3.53 -5.69 -3.27
CA SER A 154 -4.07 -5.40 -4.61
C SER A 154 -3.41 -4.19 -5.29
N SER A 155 -2.59 -3.36 -4.62
CA SER A 155 -1.89 -2.19 -5.19
C SER A 155 -0.53 -2.57 -5.80
N GLY A 156 -0.41 -3.76 -6.43
CA GLY A 156 0.88 -4.27 -6.91
C GLY A 156 1.48 -3.43 -8.04
N GLY A 157 0.67 -2.97 -8.98
CA GLY A 157 1.13 -2.08 -10.04
C GLY A 157 1.69 -0.76 -9.49
N SER A 158 1.04 -0.19 -8.47
CA SER A 158 1.53 1.01 -7.77
C SER A 158 2.88 0.77 -7.09
N ALA A 159 3.05 -0.37 -6.42
CA ALA A 159 4.32 -0.74 -5.80
C ALA A 159 5.43 -0.92 -6.86
N VAL A 160 5.13 -1.63 -7.94
CA VAL A 160 6.10 -1.86 -9.03
C VAL A 160 6.50 -0.55 -9.70
N ALA A 161 5.55 0.36 -9.94
CA ALA A 161 5.85 1.67 -10.52
C ALA A 161 6.86 2.45 -9.67
N VAL A 162 6.73 2.45 -8.35
CA VAL A 162 7.65 3.13 -7.43
C VAL A 162 8.97 2.36 -7.28
N ALA A 163 8.92 1.04 -7.08
CA ALA A 163 10.11 0.21 -6.84
C ALA A 163 11.04 0.17 -8.05
N ALA A 164 10.47 0.16 -9.28
CA ALA A 164 11.26 0.19 -10.52
C ALA A 164 11.68 1.61 -10.94
N GLY A 165 11.38 2.65 -10.15
CA GLY A 165 11.68 4.04 -10.50
C GLY A 165 10.92 4.51 -11.74
N MET A 166 9.66 4.13 -11.87
CA MET A 166 8.73 4.57 -12.92
C MET A 166 7.69 5.59 -12.39
N ALA A 167 7.79 5.97 -11.13
CA ALA A 167 7.04 7.05 -10.48
C ALA A 167 7.73 7.45 -9.17
N ALA A 168 7.58 8.71 -8.74
CA ALA A 168 8.14 9.19 -7.47
C ALA A 168 7.39 8.63 -6.25
N ALA A 169 6.09 8.45 -6.38
CA ALA A 169 5.16 7.90 -5.40
C ALA A 169 3.94 7.32 -6.12
N ALA A 170 3.13 6.54 -5.43
CA ALA A 170 1.87 6.06 -6.00
C ALA A 170 0.74 6.07 -4.98
N LEU A 171 -0.47 6.41 -5.45
CA LEU A 171 -1.70 6.18 -4.70
C LEU A 171 -1.95 4.67 -4.61
N GLY A 172 -2.32 4.22 -3.43
CA GLY A 172 -2.82 2.88 -3.16
C GLY A 172 -4.07 2.88 -2.29
N SER A 173 -4.65 1.72 -2.09
CA SER A 173 -5.73 1.49 -1.14
C SER A 173 -5.52 0.17 -0.41
N ASP A 174 -6.03 0.06 0.81
CA ASP A 174 -5.77 -1.07 1.71
C ASP A 174 -7.06 -1.48 2.43
N GLY A 175 -7.71 -2.55 1.93
CA GLY A 175 -8.91 -3.14 2.53
C GLY A 175 -8.61 -4.35 3.43
N ALA A 176 -7.48 -5.01 3.19
CA ALA A 176 -7.02 -6.18 3.97
C ALA A 176 -5.49 -6.35 3.93
N GLY A 177 -4.74 -5.26 3.70
CA GLY A 177 -3.29 -5.25 3.55
C GLY A 177 -2.81 -4.74 2.19
N SER A 178 -3.69 -4.23 1.33
CA SER A 178 -3.39 -3.97 -0.08
C SER A 178 -2.45 -2.78 -0.37
N ILE A 179 -2.00 -2.02 0.61
CA ILE A 179 -0.82 -1.13 0.55
C ILE A 179 0.39 -1.87 1.12
N ARG A 180 0.23 -2.48 2.29
CA ARG A 180 1.31 -3.10 3.09
C ARG A 180 1.87 -4.35 2.44
N ILE A 181 1.02 -5.18 1.83
CA ILE A 181 1.46 -6.38 1.09
C ILE A 181 2.40 -6.01 -0.04
N PRO A 182 1.99 -5.18 -1.04
CA PRO A 182 2.88 -4.86 -2.14
C PRO A 182 4.07 -4.00 -1.72
N ALA A 183 3.96 -3.16 -0.68
CA ALA A 183 5.10 -2.45 -0.12
C ALA A 183 6.16 -3.43 0.40
N GLY A 184 5.77 -4.42 1.20
CA GLY A 184 6.67 -5.45 1.70
C GLY A 184 7.28 -6.30 0.58
N CYS A 185 6.48 -6.72 -0.42
CA CYS A 185 6.97 -7.50 -1.56
C CYS A 185 7.99 -6.75 -2.41
N CYS A 186 7.85 -5.42 -2.53
CA CYS A 186 8.65 -4.61 -3.44
C CYS A 186 9.73 -3.77 -2.74
N GLY A 187 9.95 -3.95 -1.42
CA GLY A 187 10.97 -3.23 -0.67
C GLY A 187 10.69 -1.73 -0.54
N LEU A 188 9.43 -1.36 -0.29
CA LEU A 188 8.94 0.00 -0.16
C LEU A 188 8.39 0.29 1.23
N PHE A 189 8.31 1.57 1.56
CA PHE A 189 7.49 2.07 2.65
C PHE A 189 6.03 2.18 2.19
N GLY A 190 5.12 1.54 2.94
CA GLY A 190 3.69 1.61 2.64
C GLY A 190 2.86 1.83 3.91
N LEU A 191 2.21 2.97 4.02
CA LEU A 191 1.38 3.31 5.20
C LEU A 191 -0.11 3.23 4.85
N LYS A 192 -0.82 2.35 5.53
CA LYS A 192 -2.27 2.41 5.70
C LYS A 192 -2.56 3.37 6.85
N PRO A 193 -3.04 4.59 6.61
CA PRO A 193 -3.36 5.52 7.68
C PRO A 193 -4.59 5.05 8.48
N GLN A 194 -4.93 5.76 9.54
CA GLN A 194 -6.21 5.60 10.23
C GLN A 194 -7.34 5.65 9.20
N ARG A 195 -8.28 4.69 9.28
CA ARG A 195 -9.45 4.69 8.41
C ARG A 195 -10.20 6.02 8.55
N GLY A 196 -10.54 6.61 7.40
CA GLY A 196 -11.20 7.92 7.32
C GLY A 196 -10.25 9.12 7.28
N ARG A 197 -8.93 8.96 7.41
CA ARG A 197 -7.98 10.07 7.27
C ARG A 197 -7.95 10.63 5.85
N LEU A 198 -7.91 9.78 4.86
CA LEU A 198 -8.03 10.15 3.44
C LEU A 198 -9.43 9.81 2.93
N PRO A 199 -9.96 10.60 1.98
CA PRO A 199 -11.20 10.27 1.31
C PRO A 199 -11.09 8.95 0.56
N ARG A 200 -12.18 8.18 0.58
CA ARG A 200 -12.28 6.90 -0.10
C ARG A 200 -13.69 6.70 -0.64
N ALA A 201 -13.83 6.57 -1.97
CA ALA A 201 -15.11 6.36 -2.63
C ALA A 201 -15.67 4.95 -2.38
N HIS A 202 -14.80 3.94 -2.39
CA HIS A 202 -15.14 2.54 -2.17
C HIS A 202 -14.56 2.06 -0.85
N ASP A 203 -15.36 2.05 0.21
CA ASP A 203 -14.92 1.77 1.58
C ASP A 203 -14.77 0.28 1.92
N TRP A 204 -15.15 -0.60 0.97
CA TRP A 204 -15.02 -2.04 1.15
C TRP A 204 -15.66 -2.53 2.45
N ASN A 205 -16.95 -2.22 2.62
CA ASN A 205 -17.68 -2.58 3.84
C ASN A 205 -17.04 -2.00 5.11
N GLY A 206 -16.53 -0.76 5.03
CA GLY A 206 -15.89 -0.07 6.14
C GLY A 206 -14.51 -0.61 6.53
N MET A 207 -13.81 -1.31 5.63
CA MET A 207 -12.46 -1.83 5.90
C MET A 207 -11.36 -1.07 5.18
N SER A 208 -11.67 -0.36 4.08
CA SER A 208 -10.65 0.23 3.21
C SER A 208 -10.18 1.61 3.68
N ALA A 209 -8.90 1.88 3.44
CA ALA A 209 -8.29 3.20 3.56
C ALA A 209 -7.46 3.49 2.30
N SER A 210 -7.44 4.74 1.83
CA SER A 210 -6.49 5.21 0.84
C SER A 210 -5.16 5.55 1.53
N GLY A 211 -4.05 5.47 0.81
CA GLY A 211 -2.73 5.83 1.30
C GLY A 211 -1.68 5.79 0.21
N ALA A 212 -0.41 5.89 0.57
CA ALA A 212 0.70 5.97 -0.36
C ALA A 212 1.62 4.74 -0.32
N LEU A 213 2.21 4.45 -1.47
CA LEU A 213 3.41 3.63 -1.61
C LEU A 213 4.55 4.55 -2.05
N THR A 214 5.63 4.55 -1.30
CA THR A 214 6.78 5.43 -1.52
C THR A 214 8.08 4.71 -1.23
N ARG A 215 9.19 5.26 -1.68
CA ARG A 215 10.50 4.76 -1.27
C ARG A 215 10.82 5.25 0.14
N GLY A 216 10.63 6.53 0.40
CA GLY A 216 10.97 7.19 1.65
C GLY A 216 9.76 7.50 2.53
N VAL A 217 10.03 7.58 3.83
CA VAL A 217 9.02 7.91 4.84
C VAL A 217 8.53 9.34 4.71
N LEU A 218 9.42 10.29 4.44
CA LEU A 218 9.07 11.69 4.23
C LEU A 218 8.18 11.87 2.99
N ASP A 219 8.40 11.09 1.93
CA ASP A 219 7.58 11.09 0.72
C ASP A 219 6.13 10.72 1.04
N CYS A 220 5.95 9.67 1.86
CA CYS A 220 4.63 9.24 2.32
C CYS A 220 3.96 10.31 3.17
N ALA A 221 4.69 10.90 4.11
CA ALA A 221 4.15 11.95 4.98
C ALA A 221 3.66 13.17 4.18
N LEU A 222 4.45 13.62 3.18
CA LEU A 222 4.06 14.71 2.28
C LEU A 222 2.84 14.36 1.42
N PHE A 223 2.77 13.11 0.93
CA PHE A 223 1.61 12.63 0.18
C PHE A 223 0.35 12.64 1.05
N LEU A 224 0.44 12.18 2.30
CA LEU A 224 -0.67 12.19 3.24
C LEU A 224 -1.09 13.63 3.60
N ASP A 225 -0.14 14.53 3.86
CA ASP A 225 -0.44 15.94 4.13
C ASP A 225 -1.18 16.61 2.97
N ALA A 226 -0.87 16.21 1.72
CA ALA A 226 -1.51 16.74 0.52
C ALA A 226 -2.94 16.19 0.29
N THR A 227 -3.26 15.04 0.88
CA THR A 227 -4.51 14.31 0.60
C THR A 227 -5.46 14.19 1.80
N SER A 228 -4.98 14.45 3.02
CA SER A 228 -5.79 14.44 4.24
C SER A 228 -6.63 15.70 4.40
N GLU A 229 -7.64 15.65 5.28
CA GLU A 229 -8.24 16.85 5.84
C GLU A 229 -7.19 17.66 6.63
N PRO A 230 -7.38 18.99 6.78
CA PRO A 230 -6.48 19.79 7.60
C PRO A 230 -6.29 19.21 9.00
N GLY A 231 -5.04 19.09 9.42
CA GLY A 231 -4.67 18.47 10.69
C GLY A 231 -3.19 18.62 11.00
N PRO A 232 -2.63 17.83 11.92
CA PRO A 232 -1.19 17.83 12.19
C PRO A 232 -0.38 17.56 10.93
N VAL A 233 0.72 18.31 10.75
CA VAL A 233 1.63 18.15 9.60
C VAL A 233 2.46 16.89 9.83
N LEU A 234 2.15 15.84 9.09
CA LEU A 234 2.81 14.53 9.22
C LEU A 234 4.26 14.55 8.73
N ALA A 235 4.57 15.42 7.77
CA ALA A 235 5.95 15.64 7.33
C ALA A 235 6.86 16.15 8.45
N ASP A 236 6.34 16.89 9.42
CA ASP A 236 7.12 17.33 10.59
C ASP A 236 7.43 16.16 11.53
N ALA A 237 6.50 15.21 11.68
CA ALA A 237 6.74 13.99 12.44
C ALA A 237 7.83 13.12 11.78
N ALA A 238 7.80 12.96 10.46
CA ALA A 238 8.82 12.23 9.72
C ALA A 238 10.24 12.83 9.81
N ARG A 239 10.36 14.11 10.20
CA ARG A 239 11.65 14.80 10.38
C ARG A 239 12.15 14.80 11.83
N ARG A 240 11.36 14.31 12.78
CA ARG A 240 11.70 14.31 14.21
C ARG A 240 12.04 12.93 14.68
N ALA A 241 13.04 12.82 15.58
CA ALA A 241 13.29 11.59 16.28
C ALA A 241 12.11 11.22 17.19
N PRO A 242 11.73 9.94 17.28
CA PRO A 242 10.54 9.50 18.03
C PRO A 242 10.67 9.62 19.56
N GLY A 243 11.86 9.88 20.09
CA GLY A 243 12.16 9.71 21.52
C GLY A 243 12.25 8.23 21.89
N ALA A 244 12.34 7.93 23.19
CA ALA A 244 12.34 6.55 23.67
C ALA A 244 10.91 6.00 23.68
N LEU A 245 10.65 4.95 22.92
CA LEU A 245 9.36 4.27 22.80
C LEU A 245 9.37 2.90 23.50
N ARG A 246 8.19 2.45 23.92
CA ARG A 246 7.92 1.09 24.35
C ARG A 246 7.30 0.34 23.17
N ILE A 247 7.97 -0.67 22.66
CA ILE A 247 7.59 -1.40 21.45
C ILE A 247 7.31 -2.85 21.80
N ALA A 248 6.12 -3.33 21.50
CA ALA A 248 5.80 -4.74 21.52
C ALA A 248 6.19 -5.38 20.19
N TYR A 249 6.65 -6.63 20.18
CA TYR A 249 6.64 -7.42 18.95
C TYR A 249 5.94 -8.76 19.18
N SER A 250 5.30 -9.28 18.11
CA SER A 250 4.57 -10.54 18.15
C SER A 250 4.71 -11.31 16.85
N LEU A 251 4.96 -12.61 16.98
CA LEU A 251 4.96 -13.58 15.88
C LEU A 251 3.69 -14.44 15.89
N LYS A 252 2.77 -14.18 16.81
CA LYS A 252 1.56 -14.97 17.01
C LYS A 252 0.57 -14.77 15.88
N VAL A 253 0.23 -15.87 15.23
CA VAL A 253 -0.84 -15.93 14.22
C VAL A 253 -2.22 -15.99 14.93
N PRO A 254 -3.22 -15.21 14.45
CA PRO A 254 -4.58 -15.28 15.00
C PRO A 254 -5.18 -16.68 14.95
N ARG A 255 -6.02 -17.02 15.95
CA ARG A 255 -6.70 -18.31 16.02
C ARG A 255 -7.56 -18.57 14.79
N GLY A 256 -7.60 -19.81 14.33
CA GLY A 256 -8.36 -20.25 13.14
C GLY A 256 -7.54 -20.27 11.86
N LEU A 257 -6.30 -19.74 11.88
CA LEU A 257 -5.32 -19.86 10.81
C LEU A 257 -4.25 -20.89 11.19
N THR A 258 -3.66 -21.53 10.19
CA THR A 258 -2.74 -22.66 10.37
C THR A 258 -1.28 -22.32 10.04
N ALA A 259 -1.03 -21.11 9.56
CA ALA A 259 0.32 -20.65 9.21
C ALA A 259 1.23 -20.57 10.44
N SER A 260 2.49 -20.81 10.21
CA SER A 260 3.60 -20.43 11.10
C SER A 260 4.50 -19.43 10.37
N VAL A 261 5.06 -18.48 11.09
CA VAL A 261 6.05 -17.55 10.54
C VAL A 261 7.33 -18.33 10.26
N ASP A 262 7.81 -18.30 9.03
CA ASP A 262 9.05 -18.98 8.64
C ASP A 262 10.31 -18.31 9.24
N ALA A 263 11.46 -18.94 9.03
CA ALA A 263 12.72 -18.50 9.65
C ALA A 263 13.19 -17.14 9.12
N GLU A 264 12.95 -16.84 7.84
CA GLU A 264 13.37 -15.58 7.22
C GLU A 264 12.57 -14.40 7.78
N GLU A 265 11.25 -14.51 7.81
CA GLU A 265 10.35 -13.47 8.33
C GLU A 265 10.50 -13.29 9.84
N ARG A 266 10.68 -14.39 10.58
CA ARG A 266 10.99 -14.36 12.01
C ARG A 266 12.29 -13.59 12.28
N HIS A 267 13.35 -13.93 11.55
CA HIS A 267 14.65 -13.28 11.68
C HIS A 267 14.55 -11.77 11.41
N GLY A 268 13.79 -11.35 10.39
CA GLY A 268 13.54 -9.94 10.11
C GLY A 268 12.94 -9.19 11.30
N VAL A 269 11.94 -9.78 11.98
CA VAL A 269 11.33 -9.19 13.18
C VAL A 269 12.31 -9.15 14.36
N GLU A 270 13.01 -10.25 14.64
CA GLU A 270 13.95 -10.37 15.76
C GLU A 270 15.14 -9.40 15.61
N ARG A 271 15.73 -9.32 14.41
CA ARG A 271 16.81 -8.38 14.10
C ARG A 271 16.36 -6.91 14.20
N THR A 272 15.13 -6.62 13.76
CA THR A 272 14.58 -5.27 13.93
C THR A 272 14.36 -4.95 15.41
N ALA A 273 13.91 -5.91 16.21
CA ALA A 273 13.76 -5.74 17.66
C ALA A 273 15.10 -5.46 18.37
N GLU A 274 16.20 -6.15 17.96
CA GLU A 274 17.54 -5.86 18.46
C GLU A 274 17.99 -4.45 18.08
N ARG A 275 17.86 -4.07 16.80
CA ARG A 275 18.21 -2.73 16.30
C ARG A 275 17.48 -1.63 17.04
N LEU A 276 16.18 -1.82 17.29
CA LEU A 276 15.38 -0.86 18.05
C LEU A 276 15.84 -0.72 19.52
N ARG A 277 16.33 -1.81 20.16
CA ARG A 277 16.96 -1.73 21.50
C ARG A 277 18.26 -0.93 21.45
N ASP A 278 19.09 -1.15 20.44
CA ASP A 278 20.34 -0.42 20.24
C ASP A 278 20.09 1.08 20.00
N LEU A 279 18.96 1.43 19.40
CA LEU A 279 18.49 2.81 19.22
C LEU A 279 17.87 3.42 20.49
N GLY A 280 17.83 2.70 21.61
CA GLY A 280 17.38 3.20 22.91
C GLY A 280 15.90 2.99 23.22
N HIS A 281 15.18 2.18 22.43
CA HIS A 281 13.79 1.82 22.72
C HIS A 281 13.70 0.63 23.66
N THR A 282 12.59 0.55 24.40
CA THR A 282 12.24 -0.65 25.21
C THR A 282 11.47 -1.62 24.33
N VAL A 283 12.04 -2.76 23.97
CA VAL A 283 11.40 -3.73 23.06
C VAL A 283 11.19 -5.07 23.76
N GLN A 284 9.93 -5.54 23.79
CA GLN A 284 9.53 -6.78 24.45
C GLN A 284 8.64 -7.62 23.55
N GLU A 285 8.74 -8.95 23.67
CA GLU A 285 7.78 -9.86 23.06
C GLU A 285 6.46 -9.79 23.84
N ARG A 286 5.39 -9.45 23.14
CA ARG A 286 4.05 -9.34 23.71
C ARG A 286 2.98 -9.57 22.67
N ASP A 287 2.18 -10.60 22.88
CA ASP A 287 1.07 -10.96 22.02
C ASP A 287 -0.16 -10.11 22.28
N PRO A 288 -0.80 -9.56 21.25
CA PRO A 288 -2.15 -9.02 21.37
C PRO A 288 -3.17 -10.14 21.64
N ASP A 289 -4.27 -9.81 22.29
CA ASP A 289 -5.42 -10.71 22.39
C ASP A 289 -6.28 -10.61 21.12
N TYR A 290 -5.96 -11.41 20.13
CA TYR A 290 -6.72 -11.45 18.88
C TYR A 290 -8.13 -12.04 19.03
N GLY A 291 -8.42 -12.80 20.10
CA GLY A 291 -9.72 -13.46 20.29
C GLY A 291 -10.18 -14.22 19.06
N GLY A 292 -11.42 -13.99 18.64
CA GLY A 292 -12.03 -14.56 17.44
C GLY A 292 -12.07 -13.60 16.23
N VAL A 293 -11.22 -12.58 16.18
CA VAL A 293 -11.25 -11.50 15.18
C VAL A 293 -11.21 -12.00 13.71
N ALA A 294 -10.56 -13.14 13.45
CA ALA A 294 -10.48 -13.70 12.11
C ALA A 294 -11.86 -13.98 11.49
N VAL A 295 -12.85 -14.34 12.29
CA VAL A 295 -14.24 -14.55 11.83
C VAL A 295 -14.86 -13.24 11.38
N ASN A 296 -14.74 -12.17 12.19
CA ASN A 296 -15.29 -10.85 11.87
C ASN A 296 -14.62 -10.26 10.62
N VAL A 297 -13.29 -10.36 10.53
CA VAL A 297 -12.48 -9.95 9.38
C VAL A 297 -12.94 -10.67 8.11
N THR A 298 -13.03 -12.01 8.16
CA THR A 298 -13.41 -12.82 6.98
C THR A 298 -14.84 -12.50 6.55
N THR A 299 -15.77 -12.34 7.49
CA THR A 299 -17.17 -11.97 7.22
C THR A 299 -17.24 -10.64 6.48
N ARG A 300 -16.59 -9.60 7.02
CA ARG A 300 -16.58 -8.26 6.41
C ARG A 300 -15.87 -8.23 5.07
N TYR A 301 -14.78 -8.97 4.93
CA TYR A 301 -14.03 -9.10 3.69
C TYR A 301 -14.88 -9.71 2.57
N LEU A 302 -15.54 -10.86 2.82
CA LEU A 302 -16.38 -11.52 1.83
C LEU A 302 -17.60 -10.67 1.44
N GLU A 303 -18.20 -10.00 2.41
CA GLU A 303 -19.29 -9.05 2.15
C GLU A 303 -18.80 -7.85 1.32
N GLY A 304 -17.60 -7.34 1.58
CA GLY A 304 -16.98 -6.30 0.78
C GLY A 304 -16.79 -6.72 -0.68
N VAL A 305 -16.26 -7.94 -0.91
CA VAL A 305 -16.14 -8.49 -2.28
C VAL A 305 -17.50 -8.56 -2.97
N ARG A 306 -18.55 -9.03 -2.27
CA ARG A 306 -19.91 -9.10 -2.81
C ARG A 306 -20.41 -7.72 -3.21
N ILE A 307 -20.39 -6.76 -2.27
CA ILE A 307 -20.90 -5.39 -2.50
C ILE A 307 -20.20 -4.74 -3.70
N GLU A 308 -18.87 -4.83 -3.76
CA GLU A 308 -18.12 -4.21 -4.85
C GLU A 308 -18.33 -4.94 -6.18
N SER A 309 -18.52 -6.27 -6.16
CA SER A 309 -18.86 -7.05 -7.37
C SER A 309 -20.24 -6.68 -7.92
N ASP A 310 -21.22 -6.46 -7.04
CA ASP A 310 -22.59 -6.09 -7.42
C ASP A 310 -22.69 -4.66 -8.00
N ARG A 311 -21.71 -3.80 -7.70
CA ARG A 311 -21.62 -2.43 -8.24
C ARG A 311 -21.04 -2.37 -9.65
N MET A 312 -20.42 -3.45 -10.14
CA MET A 312 -19.84 -3.45 -11.49
C MET A 312 -20.92 -3.42 -12.56
N ALA A 313 -20.62 -2.72 -13.67
CA ALA A 313 -21.57 -2.59 -14.79
C ALA A 313 -21.89 -3.94 -15.45
N HIS A 314 -20.91 -4.87 -15.43
CA HIS A 314 -20.98 -6.17 -16.08
C HIS A 314 -20.48 -7.29 -15.15
N PRO A 315 -21.17 -7.59 -14.02
CA PRO A 315 -20.69 -8.56 -13.02
C PRO A 315 -20.52 -9.97 -13.58
N GLU A 316 -21.19 -10.32 -14.66
CA GLU A 316 -21.03 -11.59 -15.39
C GLU A 316 -19.64 -11.78 -16.00
N ARG A 317 -18.89 -10.69 -16.22
CA ARG A 317 -17.52 -10.69 -16.77
C ARG A 317 -16.44 -10.84 -15.71
N LEU A 318 -16.77 -10.84 -14.43
CA LEU A 318 -15.83 -11.09 -13.34
C LEU A 318 -15.23 -12.49 -13.46
N ALA A 319 -13.99 -12.65 -13.06
CA ALA A 319 -13.31 -13.94 -13.02
C ALA A 319 -14.03 -14.94 -12.10
N ARG A 320 -13.88 -16.24 -12.39
CA ARG A 320 -14.49 -17.32 -11.60
C ARG A 320 -14.11 -17.23 -10.12
N ALA A 321 -12.86 -16.88 -9.82
CA ALA A 321 -12.37 -16.73 -8.45
C ALA A 321 -13.12 -15.63 -7.70
N THR A 322 -13.24 -14.43 -8.31
CA THR A 322 -13.94 -13.27 -7.73
C THR A 322 -15.43 -13.57 -7.54
N ARG A 323 -16.08 -14.13 -8.56
CA ARG A 323 -17.49 -14.60 -8.42
C ARG A 323 -17.65 -15.64 -7.32
N GLY A 324 -16.64 -16.53 -7.14
CA GLY A 324 -16.63 -17.51 -6.05
C GLY A 324 -16.61 -16.85 -4.67
N LEU A 325 -15.74 -15.86 -4.47
CA LEU A 325 -15.69 -15.08 -3.22
C LEU A 325 -16.98 -14.28 -2.99
N ALA A 326 -17.50 -13.60 -4.01
CA ALA A 326 -18.77 -12.85 -3.93
C ALA A 326 -19.93 -13.81 -3.57
N SER A 327 -19.97 -15.00 -4.17
CA SER A 327 -20.97 -16.03 -3.84
C SER A 327 -20.84 -16.55 -2.40
N MET A 328 -19.62 -16.61 -1.84
CA MET A 328 -19.43 -16.91 -0.41
C MET A 328 -20.00 -15.81 0.45
N GLY A 329 -19.73 -14.53 0.12
CA GLY A 329 -20.30 -13.36 0.80
C GLY A 329 -21.84 -13.39 0.78
N ALA A 330 -22.44 -13.63 -0.39
CA ALA A 330 -23.90 -13.69 -0.57
C ALA A 330 -24.60 -14.77 0.28
N LYS A 331 -23.87 -15.78 0.75
CA LYS A 331 -24.42 -16.82 1.62
C LYS A 331 -24.34 -16.48 3.10
N ILE A 332 -23.65 -15.40 3.48
CA ILE A 332 -23.54 -14.97 4.88
C ILE A 332 -24.86 -14.29 5.26
N PRO A 333 -25.59 -14.75 6.29
CA PRO A 333 -26.80 -14.09 6.74
C PRO A 333 -26.53 -12.67 7.22
N SER A 334 -27.46 -11.72 6.95
CA SER A 334 -27.28 -10.29 7.29
C SER A 334 -26.99 -10.07 8.77
N PHE A 335 -27.64 -10.81 9.67
CA PHE A 335 -27.38 -10.70 11.11
C PHE A 335 -25.93 -11.06 11.50
N VAL A 336 -25.24 -11.93 10.73
CA VAL A 336 -23.83 -12.28 10.94
C VAL A 336 -22.94 -11.12 10.52
N VAL A 337 -23.27 -10.48 9.38
CA VAL A 337 -22.57 -9.29 8.90
C VAL A 337 -22.74 -8.13 9.88
N GLU A 338 -23.97 -7.86 10.33
CA GLU A 338 -24.29 -6.83 11.33
C GLU A 338 -23.55 -7.07 12.64
N ARG A 339 -23.49 -8.33 13.09
CA ARG A 339 -22.73 -8.70 14.28
C ARG A 339 -21.22 -8.46 14.11
N ALA A 340 -20.66 -8.79 12.94
CA ALA A 340 -19.25 -8.55 12.66
C ALA A 340 -18.90 -7.04 12.68
N HIS A 341 -19.83 -6.18 12.20
CA HIS A 341 -19.69 -4.73 12.33
C HIS A 341 -19.79 -4.27 13.79
N ALA A 342 -20.79 -4.73 14.51
CA ALA A 342 -21.00 -4.36 15.93
C ALA A 342 -19.81 -4.78 16.83
N GLN A 343 -19.08 -5.83 16.46
CA GLN A 343 -17.89 -6.27 17.19
C GLN A 343 -16.64 -5.41 16.93
N GLU A 344 -16.64 -4.51 15.95
CA GLU A 344 -15.46 -3.70 15.65
C GLU A 344 -14.91 -2.93 16.85
N ALA A 345 -15.78 -2.26 17.62
CA ALA A 345 -15.36 -1.48 18.78
C ALA A 345 -14.79 -2.37 19.89
N ALA A 346 -15.43 -3.49 20.19
CA ALA A 346 -14.96 -4.45 21.18
C ALA A 346 -13.65 -5.14 20.76
N ASP A 347 -13.52 -5.47 19.48
CA ASP A 347 -12.27 -6.04 18.93
C ASP A 347 -11.13 -5.01 18.98
N ARG A 348 -11.42 -3.73 18.66
CA ARG A 348 -10.45 -2.63 18.75
C ARG A 348 -9.96 -2.42 20.19
N GLU A 349 -10.86 -2.44 21.15
CA GLU A 349 -10.53 -2.31 22.59
C GLU A 349 -9.68 -3.49 23.05
N ARG A 350 -10.14 -4.73 22.82
CA ARG A 350 -9.46 -5.95 23.25
C ARG A 350 -8.06 -6.09 22.65
N ILE A 351 -7.95 -5.96 21.31
CA ILE A 351 -6.67 -6.09 20.62
C ILE A 351 -5.78 -4.89 20.93
N GLY A 352 -6.39 -3.70 21.01
CA GLY A 352 -5.72 -2.43 21.32
C GLY A 352 -5.23 -2.31 22.76
N ALA A 353 -5.64 -3.20 23.69
CA ALA A 353 -5.13 -3.22 25.07
C ALA A 353 -3.59 -3.41 25.14
N VAL A 354 -2.95 -3.90 24.08
CA VAL A 354 -1.49 -3.93 23.98
C VAL A 354 -0.90 -2.52 24.06
N PHE A 355 -1.61 -1.51 23.56
CA PHE A 355 -1.18 -0.11 23.56
C PHE A 355 -1.33 0.61 24.92
N ASP A 356 -1.90 -0.02 25.94
CA ASP A 356 -1.87 0.51 27.32
C ASP A 356 -0.45 0.50 27.88
N ALA A 357 0.33 -0.52 27.51
CA ALA A 357 1.71 -0.69 27.97
C ALA A 357 2.76 -0.32 26.90
N PHE A 358 2.40 -0.30 25.61
CA PHE A 358 3.30 -0.07 24.49
C PHE A 358 2.80 1.05 23.58
N ASP A 359 3.72 1.68 22.88
CA ASP A 359 3.42 2.79 22.00
C ASP A 359 3.26 2.31 20.54
N VAL A 360 3.97 1.23 20.18
CA VAL A 360 3.93 0.58 18.86
C VAL A 360 3.91 -0.94 19.02
N LEU A 361 3.19 -1.62 18.14
CA LEU A 361 3.26 -3.06 17.96
C LEU A 361 3.95 -3.39 16.63
N MET A 362 4.95 -4.27 16.67
CA MET A 362 5.64 -4.79 15.48
C MET A 362 5.24 -6.25 15.23
N THR A 363 4.95 -6.59 13.99
CA THR A 363 4.66 -7.96 13.52
C THR A 363 5.34 -8.23 12.19
N PRO A 364 5.48 -9.47 11.73
CA PRO A 364 5.84 -9.71 10.35
C PRO A 364 4.73 -9.20 9.41
N VAL A 365 5.11 -8.81 8.17
CA VAL A 365 4.14 -8.55 7.10
C VAL A 365 3.61 -9.87 6.56
N PHE A 366 4.50 -10.83 6.34
CA PHE A 366 4.22 -12.14 5.77
C PHE A 366 4.49 -13.25 6.77
N THR A 367 3.94 -14.43 6.51
CA THR A 367 4.34 -15.67 7.22
C THR A 367 5.41 -16.43 6.46
N ARG A 368 5.58 -16.15 5.19
CA ARG A 368 6.56 -16.78 4.28
C ARG A 368 6.89 -15.83 3.13
N ARG A 369 7.91 -16.14 2.39
CA ARG A 369 8.27 -15.40 1.18
C ARG A 369 7.08 -15.28 0.21
N PRO A 370 6.93 -14.13 -0.49
CA PRO A 370 5.86 -13.92 -1.46
C PRO A 370 5.73 -15.07 -2.47
N PRO A 371 4.49 -15.52 -2.77
CA PRO A 371 4.25 -16.66 -3.64
C PRO A 371 4.74 -16.44 -5.08
N LEU A 372 4.95 -17.54 -5.80
CA LEU A 372 5.18 -17.48 -7.24
C LEU A 372 3.91 -17.01 -7.96
N ILE A 373 4.08 -16.33 -9.09
CA ILE A 373 2.96 -15.99 -9.98
C ILE A 373 2.25 -17.28 -10.38
N GLY A 374 0.92 -17.26 -10.29
CA GLY A 374 0.07 -18.40 -10.62
C GLY A 374 -0.14 -19.40 -9.50
N GLU A 375 0.53 -19.28 -8.34
CA GLU A 375 0.41 -20.25 -7.23
C GLU A 375 -1.04 -20.48 -6.78
N TRP A 376 -1.86 -19.43 -6.82
CA TRP A 376 -3.29 -19.53 -6.45
C TRP A 376 -4.22 -19.56 -7.65
N SER A 377 -3.69 -19.53 -8.88
CA SER A 377 -4.50 -19.55 -10.10
C SER A 377 -5.25 -20.87 -10.24
N GLY A 378 -6.54 -20.77 -10.58
CA GLY A 378 -7.40 -21.94 -10.78
C GLY A 378 -7.87 -22.64 -9.50
N LEU A 379 -7.41 -22.25 -8.32
CA LEU A 379 -7.90 -22.80 -7.07
C LEU A 379 -9.38 -22.43 -6.83
N PRO A 380 -10.16 -23.32 -6.19
CA PRO A 380 -11.46 -22.96 -5.65
C PRO A 380 -11.35 -21.79 -4.67
N ALA A 381 -12.33 -20.87 -4.68
CA ALA A 381 -12.33 -19.66 -3.86
C ALA A 381 -12.04 -19.89 -2.35
N PRO A 382 -12.56 -20.95 -1.69
CA PRO A 382 -12.23 -21.22 -0.28
C PRO A 382 -10.75 -21.57 -0.06
N LEU A 383 -10.12 -22.31 -0.97
CA LEU A 383 -8.70 -22.68 -0.86
C LEU A 383 -7.80 -21.46 -1.12
N MET A 384 -8.17 -20.65 -2.10
CA MET A 384 -7.47 -19.40 -2.40
C MET A 384 -7.57 -18.43 -1.22
N LEU A 385 -8.77 -18.23 -0.65
CA LEU A 385 -8.97 -17.40 0.54
C LEU A 385 -8.13 -17.89 1.73
N ASN A 386 -8.11 -19.21 1.96
CA ASN A 386 -7.28 -19.80 3.01
C ASN A 386 -5.78 -19.55 2.76
N GLY A 387 -5.32 -19.69 1.51
CA GLY A 387 -3.93 -19.40 1.13
C GLY A 387 -3.55 -17.95 1.44
N MET A 388 -4.38 -17.00 1.02
CA MET A 388 -4.17 -15.56 1.30
C MET A 388 -4.20 -15.24 2.80
N ALA A 389 -5.18 -15.76 3.53
CA ALA A 389 -5.32 -15.51 4.97
C ALA A 389 -4.13 -16.04 5.78
N ASN A 390 -3.57 -17.19 5.38
CA ASN A 390 -2.38 -17.75 6.00
C ASN A 390 -1.09 -17.02 5.56
N PHE A 391 -1.05 -16.40 4.39
CA PHE A 391 0.10 -15.61 3.93
C PHE A 391 0.25 -14.30 4.70
N VAL A 392 -0.86 -13.58 4.96
CA VAL A 392 -0.85 -12.25 5.57
C VAL A 392 -1.76 -12.12 6.81
N PRO A 393 -1.64 -13.02 7.80
CA PRO A 393 -2.60 -13.11 8.90
C PRO A 393 -2.66 -11.88 9.81
N HIS A 394 -1.59 -11.09 9.85
CA HIS A 394 -1.45 -9.94 10.75
C HIS A 394 -2.02 -8.63 10.16
N LEU A 395 -2.31 -8.57 8.85
CA LEU A 395 -2.64 -7.31 8.19
C LEU A 395 -4.12 -6.92 8.25
N PRO A 396 -5.09 -7.82 7.94
CA PRO A 396 -6.51 -7.45 7.84
C PRO A 396 -7.14 -7.01 9.16
N ILE A 397 -6.54 -7.39 10.29
CA ILE A 397 -6.97 -7.01 11.63
C ILE A 397 -7.06 -5.48 11.76
N TRP A 398 -6.05 -4.77 11.26
CA TRP A 398 -5.93 -3.31 11.35
C TRP A 398 -6.83 -2.57 10.34
N ASN A 399 -7.38 -3.29 9.38
CA ASN A 399 -8.47 -2.80 8.54
C ASN A 399 -9.81 -2.89 9.30
N HIS A 400 -10.04 -4.01 9.98
CA HIS A 400 -11.23 -4.21 10.80
C HIS A 400 -11.30 -3.21 11.96
N THR A 401 -10.21 -3.04 12.71
CA THR A 401 -10.16 -2.11 13.85
C THR A 401 -9.92 -0.64 13.44
N GLY A 402 -9.43 -0.39 12.23
CA GLY A 402 -9.25 0.94 11.65
C GLY A 402 -7.93 1.65 11.97
N GLN A 403 -7.08 1.09 12.85
CA GLN A 403 -5.83 1.71 13.31
C GLN A 403 -4.79 1.86 12.20
N PRO A 404 -3.88 2.85 12.27
CA PRO A 404 -2.82 3.04 11.30
C PRO A 404 -1.79 1.91 11.39
N ALA A 405 -1.25 1.49 10.23
CA ALA A 405 -0.22 0.46 10.15
C ALA A 405 0.67 0.67 8.92
N ALA A 406 1.98 0.49 9.08
CA ALA A 406 2.97 0.65 8.02
C ALA A 406 3.75 -0.64 7.78
N ALA A 407 4.03 -0.97 6.51
CA ALA A 407 5.05 -1.94 6.14
C ALA A 407 6.37 -1.23 5.86
N ILE A 408 7.45 -1.77 6.40
CA ILE A 408 8.79 -1.17 6.36
C ILE A 408 9.77 -2.22 5.87
N PRO A 409 10.59 -1.95 4.82
CA PRO A 409 11.65 -2.86 4.40
C PRO A 409 12.86 -2.72 5.33
N VAL A 410 13.10 -3.73 6.16
CA VAL A 410 14.13 -3.65 7.20
C VAL A 410 15.44 -4.34 6.84
N GLU A 411 15.38 -5.40 6.06
CA GLU A 411 16.53 -6.19 5.66
C GLU A 411 16.43 -6.69 4.21
N SER A 412 17.44 -7.42 3.77
CA SER A 412 17.40 -8.23 2.55
C SER A 412 17.76 -9.66 2.91
N ALA A 413 17.07 -10.61 2.32
CA ALA A 413 17.46 -12.01 2.32
C ALA A 413 18.83 -12.20 1.65
N PRO A 414 19.51 -13.34 1.83
CA PRO A 414 20.83 -13.58 1.24
C PRO A 414 20.91 -13.44 -0.29
N ASP A 415 19.79 -13.60 -0.98
CA ASP A 415 19.64 -13.41 -2.44
C ASP A 415 19.25 -11.98 -2.83
N GLY A 416 19.18 -11.06 -1.87
CA GLY A 416 18.84 -9.65 -2.08
C GLY A 416 17.33 -9.36 -2.07
N PHE A 417 16.45 -10.36 -1.88
CA PHE A 417 15.00 -10.14 -1.82
C PHE A 417 14.62 -9.34 -0.54
N PRO A 418 13.69 -8.38 -0.61
CA PRO A 418 13.31 -7.55 0.53
C PRO A 418 12.65 -8.38 1.65
N VAL A 419 13.01 -8.09 2.91
CA VAL A 419 12.32 -8.55 4.11
C VAL A 419 11.69 -7.35 4.80
N ALA A 420 10.43 -7.46 5.21
CA ALA A 420 9.66 -6.35 5.74
C ALA A 420 8.96 -6.70 7.06
N VAL A 421 8.85 -5.69 7.95
CA VAL A 421 8.03 -5.77 9.16
C VAL A 421 6.85 -4.81 9.07
N GLN A 422 5.79 -5.10 9.82
CA GLN A 422 4.68 -4.19 10.01
C GLN A 422 4.82 -3.48 11.37
N LEU A 423 4.70 -2.16 11.37
CA LEU A 423 4.49 -1.37 12.59
C LEU A 423 3.03 -0.92 12.66
N VAL A 424 2.42 -1.06 13.84
CA VAL A 424 1.04 -0.66 14.10
C VAL A 424 1.03 0.38 15.22
N GLY A 425 0.32 1.47 15.01
CA GLY A 425 0.16 2.55 15.97
C GLY A 425 -1.18 2.53 16.71
N ARG A 426 -1.29 3.39 17.71
CA ARG A 426 -2.56 3.72 18.35
C ARG A 426 -3.50 4.37 17.33
N THR A 427 -4.79 4.41 17.68
CA THR A 427 -5.79 5.10 16.85
C THR A 427 -5.38 6.55 16.59
N GLY A 428 -5.23 6.92 15.33
CA GLY A 428 -4.88 8.27 14.88
C GLY A 428 -3.41 8.67 15.09
N ASP A 429 -2.52 7.74 15.47
CA ASP A 429 -1.11 8.06 15.76
C ASP A 429 -0.16 7.68 14.61
N GLU A 430 -0.41 8.22 13.43
CA GLU A 430 0.51 8.11 12.31
C GLU A 430 1.83 8.82 12.57
N ALA A 431 1.82 9.86 13.42
CA ALA A 431 3.01 10.64 13.72
C ALA A 431 4.11 9.78 14.38
N THR A 432 3.76 8.96 15.36
CA THR A 432 4.70 8.04 16.00
C THR A 432 5.22 6.99 15.00
N LEU A 433 4.34 6.45 14.15
CA LEU A 433 4.76 5.48 13.11
C LEU A 433 5.73 6.11 12.12
N LEU A 434 5.46 7.33 11.66
CA LEU A 434 6.32 8.03 10.71
C LEU A 434 7.68 8.39 11.33
N SER A 435 7.72 8.89 12.55
CA SER A 435 8.99 9.24 13.20
C SER A 435 9.86 8.00 13.48
N LEU A 436 9.26 6.90 13.96
CA LEU A 436 9.97 5.64 14.18
C LEU A 436 10.44 5.02 12.86
N SER A 437 9.60 5.09 11.82
CA SER A 437 9.95 4.58 10.48
C SER A 437 11.10 5.38 9.87
N ALA A 438 11.14 6.70 10.04
CA ALA A 438 12.23 7.55 9.55
C ALA A 438 13.56 7.26 10.27
N GLN A 439 13.52 6.93 11.56
CA GLN A 439 14.69 6.47 12.30
C GLN A 439 15.20 5.14 11.75
N LEU A 440 14.30 4.16 11.52
CA LEU A 440 14.66 2.88 10.91
C LEU A 440 15.13 3.03 9.46
N GLU A 441 14.57 3.98 8.69
CA GLU A 441 15.03 4.31 7.34
C GLU A 441 16.50 4.71 7.32
N THR A 442 16.88 5.61 8.22
CA THR A 442 18.27 6.06 8.37
C THR A 442 19.20 4.91 8.78
N GLU A 443 18.74 4.08 9.73
CA GLU A 443 19.54 2.99 10.29
C GLU A 443 19.74 1.83 9.31
N THR A 444 18.76 1.50 8.51
CA THR A 444 18.81 0.35 7.59
C THR A 444 19.26 0.71 6.19
N GLY A 445 19.21 1.99 5.82
CA GLY A 445 19.65 2.49 4.52
C GLY A 445 18.87 1.91 3.33
N TRP A 446 17.58 1.54 3.51
CA TRP A 446 16.85 0.87 2.42
C TRP A 446 16.65 1.74 1.18
N LEU A 447 16.76 3.06 1.27
CA LEU A 447 16.68 3.96 0.12
C LEU A 447 17.76 3.72 -0.93
N GLU A 448 18.89 3.18 -0.53
CA GLU A 448 20.01 2.84 -1.42
C GLU A 448 19.78 1.54 -2.18
N ARG A 449 18.85 0.69 -1.71
CA ARG A 449 18.54 -0.58 -2.35
C ARG A 449 17.66 -0.37 -3.57
N ARG A 450 18.03 -0.95 -4.68
CA ARG A 450 17.29 -0.89 -5.95
C ARG A 450 17.13 -2.30 -6.51
N PRO A 451 15.96 -2.62 -7.10
CA PRO A 451 15.80 -3.89 -7.78
C PRO A 451 16.82 -4.03 -8.92
N PRO A 452 17.36 -5.24 -9.16
CA PRO A 452 18.34 -5.47 -10.24
C PRO A 452 17.86 -5.02 -11.62
N LEU A 453 16.55 -5.15 -11.89
CA LEU A 453 15.92 -4.73 -13.12
C LEU A 453 15.97 -3.21 -13.35
N ALA A 454 16.03 -2.43 -12.29
CA ALA A 454 15.87 -0.97 -12.32
C ALA A 454 17.19 -0.19 -12.18
N ALA A 455 18.30 -0.92 -12.03
CA ALA A 455 19.65 -0.38 -11.89
C ALA A 455 20.15 0.31 -13.19
#